data_b5975c4d908bd83246f9d0a95a0a7add
#
_entry.id   b5975c4d908bd83246f9d0a95a0a7add
#
_cell.length_a   1.000
_cell.length_b   1.000
_cell.length_c   1.000
_cell.angle_alpha   90.00
_cell.angle_beta   90.00
_cell.angle_gamma   90.00
#
_symmetry.space_group_name_H-M   'P 1'
#
loop_
_entity.id
_entity.type
_entity.pdbx_description
1 polymer ?
#
loop_
_entity_poly.entity_id
_entity_poly.type
_entity_poly.pdbx_seq_one_letter_code
_entity_poly.pdbx_strand_id
1 'polypeptide(L)'
;MEKIIVSELTSFIAHAPTAFHTVAELKNLLNRDGFEELHESERWEIEPGKKYYVTRNNSSIIAVKVGTDLDDYSFHVTASHSDSPSFKLKENAEIEIAKRYTMLNTEGYGGMICSTWFDRPLSLAGKVMVKNGNRLETHLVKVDRDLLMIPSLAIHMDRKINEGRPLNKQVDMLPILSGSVKGPGAVKKLIAEELGVSEENIYGMDLFLYNRMEAVRWGHDDEFIGCPRLDDLQCAFTSMKGFLTAENNRNINVYACFDNEEVGSGTKQGAASTFLYDVLWRMNKALGKDEEEFRRAVASSFMLSCDNAHAVHPNYRQKSDETNCVYMNEGIVIKSHAGQKYTSDAVSVAIFKMICEKAEVPVQFFSNRSDEAGGSTLGNIAMSQVSMNTVDIGLPQLAMHSAYETAGVKDMEYMVKAVTEFYASNIRGDSDGNFRI
;
A
#
# COMPACT_ATOMS: atom_id res chain seq x y z
N MET A 1 -18.92 -13.94 4.79
CA MET A 1 -17.62 -13.31 5.10
C MET A 1 -17.29 -12.22 4.09
N GLU A 2 -17.39 -12.46 2.78
CA GLU A 2 -17.13 -11.52 1.69
C GLU A 2 -17.74 -10.11 1.90
N LYS A 3 -19.06 -10.00 2.11
CA LYS A 3 -19.75 -8.70 2.28
C LYS A 3 -19.19 -7.86 3.42
N ILE A 4 -18.74 -8.51 4.50
CA ILE A 4 -18.18 -7.83 5.67
C ILE A 4 -16.78 -7.29 5.31
N ILE A 5 -15.94 -8.13 4.69
CA ILE A 5 -14.58 -7.73 4.29
C ILE A 5 -14.62 -6.57 3.29
N VAL A 6 -15.52 -6.64 2.29
CA VAL A 6 -15.70 -5.54 1.32
C VAL A 6 -16.11 -4.24 2.00
N SER A 7 -17.09 -4.30 2.92
CA SER A 7 -17.56 -3.11 3.66
C SER A 7 -16.46 -2.52 4.55
N GLU A 8 -15.69 -3.36 5.22
CA GLU A 8 -14.57 -2.92 6.07
C GLU A 8 -13.43 -2.32 5.23
N LEU A 9 -13.09 -2.93 4.08
CA LEU A 9 -12.09 -2.39 3.15
C LEU A 9 -12.51 -1.02 2.61
N THR A 10 -13.76 -0.87 2.16
CA THR A 10 -14.24 0.41 1.62
C THR A 10 -14.23 1.51 2.67
N SER A 11 -14.59 1.17 3.91
CA SER A 11 -14.46 2.07 5.05
C SER A 11 -13.01 2.44 5.33
N PHE A 12 -12.10 1.47 5.34
CA PHE A 12 -10.66 1.69 5.51
C PHE A 12 -10.11 2.65 4.45
N ILE A 13 -10.40 2.40 3.16
CA ILE A 13 -9.95 3.26 2.05
C ILE A 13 -10.54 4.67 2.15
N ALA A 14 -11.79 4.82 2.56
CA ALA A 14 -12.43 6.13 2.75
C ALA A 14 -11.71 6.98 3.81
N HIS A 15 -11.11 6.35 4.84
CA HIS A 15 -10.35 7.02 5.89
C HIS A 15 -8.84 7.13 5.58
N ALA A 16 -8.36 6.46 4.53
CA ALA A 16 -6.95 6.39 4.14
C ALA A 16 -6.63 7.14 2.81
N PRO A 17 -6.83 8.47 2.73
CA PRO A 17 -6.58 9.23 1.50
C PRO A 17 -5.10 9.36 1.12
N THR A 18 -4.16 9.11 2.03
CA THR A 18 -2.70 9.15 1.81
C THR A 18 -2.00 8.08 2.63
N ALA A 19 -0.74 7.78 2.34
CA ALA A 19 0.09 6.83 3.11
C ALA A 19 0.09 7.12 4.63
N PHE A 20 0.07 8.39 5.02
CA PHE A 20 0.01 8.79 6.43
C PHE A 20 -1.30 8.36 7.10
N HIS A 21 -2.41 8.52 6.42
CA HIS A 21 -3.73 8.12 6.90
C HIS A 21 -3.88 6.59 6.86
N THR A 22 -3.31 5.91 5.87
CA THR A 22 -3.24 4.44 5.82
C THR A 22 -2.60 3.90 7.09
N VAL A 23 -1.44 4.42 7.46
CA VAL A 23 -0.74 4.01 8.70
C VAL A 23 -1.56 4.37 9.95
N ALA A 24 -2.22 5.53 9.98
CA ALA A 24 -3.09 5.88 11.10
C ALA A 24 -4.26 4.88 11.28
N GLU A 25 -4.90 4.46 10.18
CA GLU A 25 -5.97 3.45 10.23
C GLU A 25 -5.43 2.06 10.61
N LEU A 26 -4.25 1.66 10.13
CA LEU A 26 -3.59 0.42 10.55
C LEU A 26 -3.26 0.45 12.05
N LYS A 27 -2.75 1.58 12.58
CA LYS A 27 -2.55 1.77 14.03
C LYS A 27 -3.86 1.62 14.80
N ASN A 28 -4.97 2.17 14.29
CA ASN A 28 -6.27 2.03 14.93
C ASN A 28 -6.72 0.57 15.04
N LEU A 29 -6.49 -0.24 13.98
CA LEU A 29 -6.78 -1.67 14.00
C LEU A 29 -5.91 -2.41 15.02
N LEU A 30 -4.61 -2.14 15.03
CA LEU A 30 -3.64 -2.76 15.94
C LEU A 30 -3.92 -2.41 17.41
N ASN A 31 -4.21 -1.14 17.71
CA ASN A 31 -4.54 -0.69 19.06
C ASN A 31 -5.79 -1.37 19.60
N ARG A 32 -6.82 -1.57 18.75
CA ARG A 32 -8.06 -2.29 19.14
C ARG A 32 -7.78 -3.77 19.43
N ASP A 33 -6.76 -4.35 18.82
CA ASP A 33 -6.34 -5.75 19.02
C ASP A 33 -5.26 -5.89 20.13
N GLY A 34 -4.95 -4.81 20.84
CA GLY A 34 -4.07 -4.81 22.01
C GLY A 34 -2.57 -4.83 21.71
N PHE A 35 -2.14 -4.31 20.55
CA PHE A 35 -0.72 -4.11 20.25
C PHE A 35 -0.18 -2.89 21.00
N GLU A 36 1.08 -2.99 21.44
CA GLU A 36 1.84 -1.91 22.07
C GLU A 36 2.73 -1.18 21.05
N GLU A 37 2.72 0.16 21.07
CA GLU A 37 3.59 0.95 20.17
C GLU A 37 5.02 1.00 20.71
N LEU A 38 5.98 0.69 19.83
CA LEU A 38 7.41 0.82 20.10
C LEU A 38 7.97 2.04 19.35
N HIS A 39 8.90 2.75 19.99
CA HIS A 39 9.60 3.87 19.37
C HIS A 39 11.02 3.51 18.96
N GLU A 40 11.43 3.85 17.73
CA GLU A 40 12.78 3.50 17.23
C GLU A 40 13.91 4.12 18.05
N SER A 41 13.66 5.29 18.66
CA SER A 41 14.63 6.00 19.51
C SER A 41 14.79 5.42 20.91
N GLU A 42 13.94 4.47 21.31
CA GLU A 42 13.92 3.89 22.65
C GLU A 42 14.50 2.49 22.68
N ARG A 43 14.91 2.02 23.86
CA ARG A 43 15.24 0.61 24.09
C ARG A 43 13.98 -0.22 24.12
N TRP A 44 13.96 -1.33 23.39
CA TRP A 44 12.80 -2.22 23.38
C TRP A 44 12.91 -3.31 24.44
N GLU A 45 11.80 -3.56 25.11
CA GLU A 45 11.60 -4.69 26.01
C GLU A 45 10.51 -5.58 25.40
N ILE A 46 10.89 -6.77 24.96
CA ILE A 46 10.04 -7.67 24.19
C ILE A 46 9.80 -8.95 24.98
N GLU A 47 8.55 -9.33 25.12
CA GLU A 47 8.14 -10.52 25.85
C GLU A 47 7.48 -11.54 24.89
N PRO A 48 7.77 -12.85 25.04
CA PRO A 48 7.04 -13.89 24.34
C PRO A 48 5.53 -13.81 24.59
N GLY A 49 4.72 -14.04 23.54
CA GLY A 49 3.26 -13.99 23.59
C GLY A 49 2.66 -12.59 23.46
N LYS A 50 3.47 -11.53 23.41
CA LYS A 50 2.97 -10.16 23.24
C LYS A 50 2.97 -9.69 21.79
N LYS A 51 2.35 -8.54 21.57
CA LYS A 51 2.08 -7.93 20.27
C LYS A 51 2.59 -6.49 20.27
N TYR A 52 3.35 -6.13 19.24
CA TYR A 52 3.97 -4.81 19.13
C TYR A 52 3.84 -4.24 17.73
N TYR A 53 3.93 -2.92 17.60
CA TYR A 53 4.15 -2.27 16.31
C TYR A 53 5.09 -1.08 16.43
N VAL A 54 5.70 -0.72 15.32
CA VAL A 54 6.59 0.44 15.17
C VAL A 54 6.29 1.15 13.87
N THR A 55 6.38 2.48 13.85
CA THR A 55 6.17 3.29 12.64
C THR A 55 7.44 4.05 12.27
N ARG A 56 7.61 4.30 10.98
CA ARG A 56 8.64 5.19 10.44
C ARG A 56 8.02 6.24 9.54
N ASN A 57 8.35 7.52 9.75
CA ASN A 57 7.81 8.68 9.04
C ASN A 57 6.28 8.86 9.15
N ASN A 58 5.57 8.12 9.99
CA ASN A 58 4.10 8.01 10.05
C ASN A 58 3.47 7.54 8.73
N SER A 59 4.24 6.94 7.82
CA SER A 59 3.78 6.46 6.52
C SER A 59 4.15 5.01 6.24
N SER A 60 4.97 4.39 7.10
CA SER A 60 5.24 2.94 7.10
C SER A 60 5.07 2.37 8.49
N ILE A 61 4.66 1.11 8.57
CA ILE A 61 4.38 0.41 9.83
C ILE A 61 4.83 -1.05 9.74
N ILE A 62 5.42 -1.54 10.82
CA ILE A 62 5.70 -2.97 11.02
C ILE A 62 5.04 -3.40 12.33
N ALA A 63 4.19 -4.41 12.27
CA ALA A 63 3.56 -5.01 13.43
C ALA A 63 4.04 -6.45 13.63
N VAL A 64 4.15 -6.88 14.88
CA VAL A 64 4.77 -8.15 15.26
C VAL A 64 3.91 -8.84 16.31
N LYS A 65 3.61 -10.13 16.08
CA LYS A 65 3.11 -11.06 17.09
C LYS A 65 4.23 -12.02 17.48
N VAL A 66 4.62 -12.02 18.74
CA VAL A 66 5.71 -12.84 19.24
C VAL A 66 5.17 -14.17 19.76
N GLY A 67 5.64 -15.28 19.24
CA GLY A 67 5.28 -16.60 19.75
C GLY A 67 5.72 -16.83 21.20
N THR A 68 5.22 -17.87 21.84
CA THR A 68 5.59 -18.26 23.21
C THR A 68 6.65 -19.37 23.27
N ASP A 69 6.83 -20.12 22.18
CA ASP A 69 7.79 -21.23 22.02
C ASP A 69 8.76 -20.83 20.88
N LEU A 70 9.88 -20.21 21.22
CA LEU A 70 10.84 -19.63 20.29
C LEU A 70 12.21 -20.35 20.27
N ASP A 71 12.23 -21.64 20.61
CA ASP A 71 13.50 -22.42 20.62
C ASP A 71 14.06 -22.56 19.20
N ASP A 72 13.20 -22.75 18.21
CA ASP A 72 13.57 -22.82 16.79
C ASP A 72 12.55 -22.02 15.96
N TYR A 73 12.59 -20.70 16.10
CA TYR A 73 11.63 -19.78 15.47
C TYR A 73 12.07 -19.33 14.07
N SER A 74 11.10 -18.82 13.30
CA SER A 74 11.34 -18.08 12.06
C SER A 74 10.44 -16.85 12.00
N PHE A 75 10.72 -15.95 11.07
CA PHE A 75 9.83 -14.83 10.76
C PHE A 75 8.89 -15.20 9.63
N HIS A 76 7.59 -15.07 9.87
CA HIS A 76 6.58 -15.13 8.82
C HIS A 76 6.15 -13.70 8.51
N VAL A 77 6.45 -13.23 7.30
CA VAL A 77 6.30 -11.82 6.94
C VAL A 77 5.26 -11.66 5.83
N THR A 78 4.30 -10.75 5.97
CA THR A 78 3.62 -10.16 4.82
C THR A 78 4.12 -8.74 4.60
N ALA A 79 4.31 -8.35 3.36
CA ALA A 79 4.76 -7.01 2.99
C ALA A 79 3.84 -6.44 1.90
N SER A 80 3.35 -5.22 2.10
CA SER A 80 2.47 -4.44 1.22
C SER A 80 2.89 -2.97 1.23
N HIS A 81 2.20 -2.09 0.49
CA HIS A 81 2.51 -0.67 0.56
C HIS A 81 1.31 0.22 0.91
N SER A 82 1.61 1.41 1.43
CA SER A 82 0.64 2.34 1.98
C SER A 82 0.30 3.49 1.04
N ASP A 83 1.16 3.76 0.07
CA ASP A 83 1.06 4.83 -0.91
C ASP A 83 0.27 4.40 -2.15
N SER A 84 -0.10 5.35 -2.99
CA SER A 84 -0.80 5.15 -4.26
C SER A 84 -0.50 6.33 -5.18
N PRO A 85 -0.57 6.18 -6.51
CA PRO A 85 -0.31 7.28 -7.43
C PRO A 85 -1.24 8.46 -7.22
N SER A 86 -0.67 9.66 -7.17
CA SER A 86 -1.40 10.90 -6.90
C SER A 86 -0.65 12.13 -7.39
N PHE A 87 -1.16 13.31 -7.07
CA PHE A 87 -0.49 14.59 -7.28
C PHE A 87 -0.10 15.19 -5.93
N LYS A 88 1.21 15.43 -5.73
CA LYS A 88 1.74 16.10 -4.56
C LYS A 88 1.73 17.63 -4.78
N LEU A 89 1.32 18.37 -3.77
CA LEU A 89 1.36 19.82 -3.78
C LEU A 89 2.82 20.31 -3.62
N LYS A 90 3.24 21.27 -4.44
CA LYS A 90 4.54 21.93 -4.28
C LYS A 90 4.50 22.96 -3.17
N GLU A 91 5.65 23.32 -2.60
CA GLU A 91 5.76 24.23 -1.45
C GLU A 91 5.09 25.60 -1.72
N ASN A 92 5.36 26.22 -2.86
CA ASN A 92 4.69 27.44 -3.31
C ASN A 92 3.61 27.03 -4.32
N ALA A 93 2.41 26.76 -3.82
CA ALA A 93 1.40 26.06 -4.59
C ALA A 93 0.49 26.95 -5.40
N GLU A 94 0.23 28.19 -4.98
CA GLU A 94 -0.78 29.00 -5.62
C GLU A 94 -0.27 29.62 -6.93
N ILE A 95 -1.03 29.44 -8.01
CA ILE A 95 -0.81 30.05 -9.33
C ILE A 95 -2.00 30.93 -9.66
N GLU A 96 -1.76 32.21 -9.87
CA GLU A 96 -2.78 33.13 -10.35
C GLU A 96 -2.89 33.04 -11.88
N ILE A 97 -4.10 32.83 -12.40
CA ILE A 97 -4.38 32.81 -13.83
C ILE A 97 -5.34 33.92 -14.21
N ALA A 98 -4.90 34.75 -15.16
CA ALA A 98 -5.70 35.83 -15.78
C ALA A 98 -6.35 36.82 -14.77
N LYS A 99 -5.79 36.97 -13.57
CA LYS A 99 -6.34 37.76 -12.44
C LYS A 99 -7.77 37.31 -12.07
N ARG A 100 -8.10 36.04 -12.28
CA ARG A 100 -9.45 35.49 -12.07
C ARG A 100 -9.45 34.20 -11.26
N TYR A 101 -8.51 33.29 -11.55
CA TYR A 101 -8.49 31.98 -10.94
C TYR A 101 -7.26 31.82 -10.03
N THR A 102 -7.41 30.99 -9.01
CA THR A 102 -6.29 30.38 -8.29
C THR A 102 -6.27 28.90 -8.64
N MET A 103 -5.16 28.45 -9.20
CA MET A 103 -4.86 27.05 -9.44
C MET A 103 -3.75 26.59 -8.50
N LEU A 104 -3.59 25.28 -8.33
CA LEU A 104 -2.52 24.72 -7.52
C LEU A 104 -1.43 24.08 -8.39
N ASN A 105 -0.17 24.41 -8.04
CA ASN A 105 1.02 23.82 -8.63
C ASN A 105 1.29 22.47 -7.97
N THR A 106 1.17 21.42 -8.75
CA THR A 106 1.35 20.04 -8.30
C THR A 106 2.40 19.33 -9.12
N GLU A 107 2.93 18.24 -8.60
CA GLU A 107 3.75 17.29 -9.33
C GLU A 107 3.19 15.87 -9.18
N GLY A 108 3.40 15.04 -10.22
CA GLY A 108 2.94 13.66 -10.18
C GLY A 108 3.77 12.83 -9.21
N TYR A 109 3.12 12.08 -8.35
CA TYR A 109 3.68 11.07 -7.48
C TYR A 109 3.28 9.69 -8.02
N GLY A 110 4.26 8.89 -8.45
CA GLY A 110 4.03 7.60 -9.09
C GLY A 110 3.58 7.68 -10.55
N GLY A 111 3.16 6.56 -11.09
CA GLY A 111 2.81 6.34 -12.50
C GLY A 111 1.32 6.38 -12.80
N MET A 112 0.59 7.45 -12.46
CA MET A 112 -0.86 7.54 -12.65
C MET A 112 -1.32 7.60 -14.10
N ILE A 113 -2.53 7.09 -14.37
CA ILE A 113 -3.27 7.33 -15.62
C ILE A 113 -3.90 8.72 -15.55
N CYS A 114 -3.20 9.74 -16.09
CA CYS A 114 -3.58 11.14 -15.95
C CYS A 114 -5.04 11.45 -16.39
N SER A 115 -5.51 10.84 -17.48
CA SER A 115 -6.87 11.10 -18.01
C SER A 115 -7.98 10.75 -17.03
N THR A 116 -7.74 9.86 -16.06
CA THR A 116 -8.74 9.45 -15.08
C THR A 116 -8.93 10.45 -13.94
N TRP A 117 -8.08 11.47 -13.87
CA TRP A 117 -8.16 12.51 -12.85
C TRP A 117 -9.00 13.73 -13.27
N PHE A 118 -9.35 13.82 -14.54
CA PHE A 118 -10.23 14.89 -15.02
C PHE A 118 -11.68 14.74 -14.52
N ASP A 119 -12.33 15.89 -14.33
CA ASP A 119 -13.77 16.05 -14.08
C ASP A 119 -14.29 15.30 -12.84
N ARG A 120 -13.41 15.08 -11.85
CA ARG A 120 -13.72 14.39 -10.60
C ARG A 120 -13.65 15.34 -9.40
N PRO A 121 -14.51 15.15 -8.38
CA PRO A 121 -14.38 15.88 -7.12
C PRO A 121 -13.08 15.43 -6.42
N LEU A 122 -12.19 16.39 -6.21
CA LEU A 122 -10.89 16.18 -5.55
C LEU A 122 -10.81 17.03 -4.28
N SER A 123 -9.92 16.63 -3.37
CA SER A 123 -9.57 17.43 -2.21
C SER A 123 -8.12 17.21 -1.80
N LEU A 124 -7.71 17.79 -0.67
CA LEU A 124 -6.37 17.73 -0.10
C LEU A 124 -6.34 16.91 1.18
N ALA A 125 -5.32 16.09 1.31
CA ALA A 125 -5.01 15.40 2.56
C ALA A 125 -3.49 15.22 2.70
N GLY A 126 -3.01 15.02 3.92
CA GLY A 126 -1.59 14.78 4.14
C GLY A 126 -1.13 14.99 5.56
N LYS A 127 0.16 15.21 5.69
CA LYS A 127 0.86 15.45 6.95
C LYS A 127 1.27 16.92 7.05
N VAL A 128 1.09 17.49 8.24
CA VAL A 128 1.45 18.88 8.56
C VAL A 128 2.32 18.89 9.82
N MET A 129 3.44 19.59 9.75
CA MET A 129 4.32 19.80 10.89
C MET A 129 3.97 21.10 11.57
N VAL A 130 3.49 21.03 12.80
CA VAL A 130 3.05 22.20 13.59
C VAL A 130 4.02 22.43 14.74
N LYS A 131 4.48 23.66 14.88
CA LYS A 131 5.31 24.11 16.01
C LYS A 131 4.43 24.38 17.24
N ASN A 132 4.77 23.75 18.35
CA ASN A 132 4.16 23.96 19.67
C ASN A 132 5.27 24.24 20.69
N GLY A 133 5.53 25.52 20.97
CA GLY A 133 6.66 25.94 21.79
C GLY A 133 8.01 25.56 21.17
N ASN A 134 8.73 24.66 21.84
CA ASN A 134 10.01 24.09 21.36
C ASN A 134 9.86 22.70 20.74
N ARG A 135 8.62 22.23 20.54
CA ARG A 135 8.31 20.95 19.90
C ARG A 135 7.83 21.16 18.49
N LEU A 136 8.06 20.13 17.66
CA LEU A 136 7.50 20.01 16.33
C LEU A 136 6.60 18.78 16.33
N GLU A 137 5.31 18.98 16.11
CA GLU A 137 4.29 17.93 16.21
C GLU A 137 3.73 17.58 14.83
N THR A 138 3.51 16.30 14.59
CA THR A 138 2.88 15.81 13.37
C THR A 138 1.36 15.82 13.53
N HIS A 139 0.67 16.49 12.60
CA HIS A 139 -0.77 16.47 12.46
C HIS A 139 -1.16 15.90 11.10
N LEU A 140 -2.21 15.09 11.06
CA LEU A 140 -2.81 14.66 9.81
C LEU A 140 -3.99 15.57 9.49
N VAL A 141 -4.12 15.96 8.23
CA VAL A 141 -5.23 16.76 7.73
C VAL A 141 -5.89 16.06 6.56
N LYS A 142 -7.22 16.03 6.59
CA LYS A 142 -8.07 15.60 5.47
C LYS A 142 -9.14 16.68 5.31
N VAL A 143 -9.07 17.44 4.25
CA VAL A 143 -10.12 18.43 3.91
C VAL A 143 -11.32 17.66 3.38
N ASP A 144 -12.34 17.45 4.21
CA ASP A 144 -13.46 16.54 3.89
C ASP A 144 -14.62 17.26 3.19
N ARG A 145 -14.30 17.92 2.07
CA ARG A 145 -15.26 18.53 1.15
C ARG A 145 -14.70 18.53 -0.27
N ASP A 146 -15.56 18.68 -1.27
CA ASP A 146 -15.18 18.84 -2.66
C ASP A 146 -14.52 20.22 -2.81
N LEU A 147 -13.18 20.21 -2.95
CA LEU A 147 -12.36 21.42 -2.90
C LEU A 147 -11.79 21.78 -4.25
N LEU A 148 -11.40 20.79 -5.04
CA LEU A 148 -10.59 20.94 -6.25
C LEU A 148 -11.22 20.19 -7.42
N MET A 149 -10.87 20.64 -8.62
CA MET A 149 -11.18 19.92 -9.84
C MET A 149 -10.12 20.20 -10.90
N ILE A 150 -9.79 19.19 -11.71
CA ILE A 150 -9.02 19.31 -12.94
C ILE A 150 -10.00 19.20 -14.10
N PRO A 151 -10.49 20.30 -14.68
CA PRO A 151 -11.50 20.24 -15.73
C PRO A 151 -10.88 19.85 -17.08
N SER A 152 -11.56 18.98 -17.82
CA SER A 152 -11.24 18.69 -19.22
C SER A 152 -11.37 19.93 -20.10
N LEU A 153 -10.52 20.02 -21.13
CA LEU A 153 -10.73 21.00 -22.19
C LEU A 153 -11.94 20.60 -23.03
N ALA A 154 -12.82 21.55 -23.32
CA ALA A 154 -14.02 21.27 -24.10
C ALA A 154 -13.68 20.71 -25.49
N ILE A 155 -14.43 19.71 -25.95
CA ILE A 155 -14.22 19.02 -27.25
C ILE A 155 -14.12 20.01 -28.42
N HIS A 156 -14.80 21.16 -28.34
CA HIS A 156 -14.75 22.19 -29.38
C HIS A 156 -13.39 22.90 -29.50
N MET A 157 -12.59 22.85 -28.42
CA MET A 157 -11.24 23.43 -28.37
C MET A 157 -10.14 22.40 -28.66
N ASP A 158 -10.49 21.10 -28.56
CA ASP A 158 -9.58 19.99 -28.87
C ASP A 158 -10.34 18.84 -29.55
N ARG A 159 -10.64 19.02 -30.83
CA ARG A 159 -11.47 18.06 -31.60
C ARG A 159 -10.79 16.70 -31.80
N LYS A 160 -9.48 16.60 -31.58
CA LYS A 160 -8.68 15.38 -31.73
C LYS A 160 -8.42 14.66 -30.42
N ILE A 161 -9.00 15.07 -29.33
CA ILE A 161 -8.77 14.48 -28.01
C ILE A 161 -8.96 12.95 -28.00
N ASN A 162 -9.92 12.44 -28.77
CA ASN A 162 -10.22 11.01 -28.86
C ASN A 162 -9.26 10.23 -29.82
N GLU A 163 -8.40 10.93 -30.56
CA GLU A 163 -7.37 10.31 -31.42
C GLU A 163 -6.05 10.04 -30.66
N GLY A 164 -5.97 10.46 -29.39
CA GLY A 164 -4.81 10.34 -28.51
C GLY A 164 -4.02 11.66 -28.43
N ARG A 165 -3.96 12.21 -27.22
CA ARG A 165 -3.20 13.41 -26.88
C ARG A 165 -2.28 13.10 -25.68
N PRO A 166 -0.95 13.32 -25.79
CA PRO A 166 -0.07 13.25 -24.65
C PRO A 166 -0.47 14.33 -23.61
N LEU A 167 -0.67 13.93 -22.35
CA LEU A 167 -0.98 14.84 -21.27
C LEU A 167 0.31 15.31 -20.58
N ASN A 168 0.44 16.63 -20.43
CA ASN A 168 1.56 17.26 -19.73
C ASN A 168 1.12 17.61 -18.30
N LYS A 169 1.74 16.97 -17.30
CA LYS A 169 1.40 17.17 -15.88
C LYS A 169 1.50 18.63 -15.44
N GLN A 170 2.43 19.42 -15.99
CA GLN A 170 2.62 20.83 -15.63
C GLN A 170 1.61 21.77 -16.29
N VAL A 171 0.96 21.35 -17.38
CA VAL A 171 0.04 22.19 -18.17
C VAL A 171 -1.39 21.71 -18.01
N ASP A 172 -1.63 20.39 -18.17
CA ASP A 172 -2.97 19.85 -18.27
C ASP A 172 -3.56 19.41 -16.93
N MET A 173 -2.70 19.15 -15.90
CA MET A 173 -3.13 18.45 -14.68
C MET A 173 -3.16 19.38 -13.44
N LEU A 174 -3.10 20.68 -13.60
CA LEU A 174 -3.16 21.62 -12.48
C LEU A 174 -4.63 21.81 -12.03
N PRO A 175 -4.97 21.54 -10.76
CA PRO A 175 -6.34 21.70 -10.28
C PRO A 175 -6.71 23.15 -10.00
N ILE A 176 -7.97 23.49 -10.25
CA ILE A 176 -8.55 24.78 -9.85
C ILE A 176 -8.92 24.71 -8.36
N LEU A 177 -8.45 25.68 -7.60
CA LEU A 177 -8.83 25.90 -6.20
C LEU A 177 -9.98 26.92 -6.09
N SER A 178 -9.96 27.98 -6.89
CA SER A 178 -10.93 29.07 -6.74
C SER A 178 -11.17 29.81 -8.05
N GLY A 179 -12.41 30.29 -8.24
CA GLY A 179 -12.81 31.27 -9.26
C GLY A 179 -12.46 32.73 -8.89
N SER A 180 -11.61 32.95 -7.90
CA SER A 180 -11.06 34.25 -7.51
C SER A 180 -9.60 34.13 -7.13
N VAL A 181 -8.85 35.24 -7.19
CA VAL A 181 -7.47 35.30 -6.74
C VAL A 181 -7.43 35.20 -5.21
N LYS A 182 -6.70 34.23 -4.69
CA LYS A 182 -6.53 34.00 -3.25
C LYS A 182 -5.17 34.49 -2.74
N GLY A 183 -4.20 34.65 -3.63
CA GLY A 183 -2.82 35.03 -3.30
C GLY A 183 -2.00 33.91 -2.67
N PRO A 184 -0.70 34.16 -2.46
CA PRO A 184 0.22 33.24 -1.79
C PRO A 184 -0.23 32.90 -0.38
N GLY A 185 -0.05 31.63 0.03
CA GLY A 185 -0.39 31.15 1.37
C GLY A 185 -1.86 30.77 1.56
N ALA A 186 -2.69 30.83 0.52
CA ALA A 186 -4.12 30.47 0.62
C ALA A 186 -4.32 29.03 1.08
N VAL A 187 -3.49 28.09 0.62
CA VAL A 187 -3.52 26.68 1.08
C VAL A 187 -3.10 26.60 2.53
N LYS A 188 -2.01 27.25 2.92
CA LYS A 188 -1.52 27.24 4.31
C LYS A 188 -2.59 27.74 5.27
N LYS A 189 -3.28 28.83 4.89
CA LYS A 189 -4.41 29.37 5.66
C LYS A 189 -5.56 28.38 5.78
N LEU A 190 -5.96 27.74 4.66
CA LEU A 190 -6.99 26.70 4.66
C LEU A 190 -6.63 25.56 5.61
N ILE A 191 -5.40 25.08 5.55
CA ILE A 191 -4.93 23.97 6.40
C ILE A 191 -4.86 24.40 7.88
N ALA A 192 -4.47 25.63 8.16
CA ALA A 192 -4.48 26.18 9.52
C ALA A 192 -5.90 26.24 10.10
N GLU A 193 -6.89 26.65 9.30
CA GLU A 193 -8.32 26.66 9.67
C GLU A 193 -8.84 25.22 9.94
N GLU A 194 -8.52 24.27 9.07
CA GLU A 194 -8.92 22.85 9.24
C GLU A 194 -8.33 22.19 10.49
N LEU A 195 -7.10 22.58 10.86
CA LEU A 195 -6.42 22.07 12.06
C LEU A 195 -6.70 22.89 13.34
N GLY A 196 -7.31 24.07 13.23
CA GLY A 196 -7.52 24.97 14.35
C GLY A 196 -6.21 25.54 14.93
N VAL A 197 -5.19 25.77 14.09
CA VAL A 197 -3.88 26.29 14.50
C VAL A 197 -3.57 27.62 13.81
N SER A 198 -2.59 28.37 14.32
CA SER A 198 -2.11 29.58 13.65
C SER A 198 -1.24 29.22 12.44
N GLU A 199 -1.41 29.94 11.33
CA GLU A 199 -0.63 29.76 10.09
C GLU A 199 0.89 29.84 10.34
N GLU A 200 1.32 30.72 11.25
CA GLU A 200 2.74 30.91 11.60
C GLU A 200 3.36 29.68 12.28
N ASN A 201 2.52 28.79 12.86
CA ASN A 201 2.95 27.55 13.49
C ASN A 201 3.06 26.38 12.51
N ILE A 202 2.63 26.52 11.26
CA ILE A 202 2.83 25.49 10.23
C ILE A 202 4.22 25.66 9.63
N TYR A 203 5.09 24.66 9.82
CA TYR A 203 6.49 24.65 9.42
C TYR A 203 6.81 23.77 8.22
N GLY A 204 5.92 22.86 7.86
CA GLY A 204 6.05 22.00 6.69
C GLY A 204 4.78 21.25 6.41
N MET A 205 4.56 20.92 5.14
CA MET A 205 3.37 20.19 4.70
C MET A 205 3.74 19.20 3.60
N ASP A 206 3.30 17.94 3.76
CA ASP A 206 3.28 16.95 2.69
C ASP A 206 1.82 16.69 2.32
N LEU A 207 1.30 17.45 1.35
CA LEU A 207 -0.10 17.40 0.93
C LEU A 207 -0.24 16.76 -0.44
N PHE A 208 -1.28 15.93 -0.58
CA PHE A 208 -1.61 15.21 -1.80
C PHE A 208 -3.08 15.46 -2.18
N LEU A 209 -3.35 15.44 -3.47
CA LEU A 209 -4.71 15.37 -3.98
C LEU A 209 -5.26 13.97 -3.73
N TYR A 210 -6.54 13.87 -3.39
CA TYR A 210 -7.22 12.59 -3.37
C TYR A 210 -8.59 12.67 -4.04
N ASN A 211 -8.96 11.57 -4.70
CA ASN A 211 -10.28 11.41 -5.30
C ASN A 211 -11.32 11.16 -4.20
N ARG A 212 -12.40 11.92 -4.21
CA ARG A 212 -13.48 11.86 -3.21
C ARG A 212 -14.64 10.95 -3.60
N MET A 213 -14.58 10.32 -4.77
CA MET A 213 -15.63 9.37 -5.16
C MET A 213 -15.68 8.21 -4.17
N GLU A 214 -16.89 7.88 -3.74
CA GLU A 214 -17.13 6.75 -2.86
C GLU A 214 -16.89 5.42 -3.58
N ALA A 215 -16.58 4.38 -2.83
CA ALA A 215 -16.54 3.01 -3.34
C ALA A 215 -17.95 2.55 -3.70
N VAL A 216 -18.07 1.81 -4.81
CA VAL A 216 -19.35 1.23 -5.27
C VAL A 216 -19.18 -0.26 -5.56
N ARG A 217 -20.20 -1.06 -5.22
CA ARG A 217 -20.36 -2.39 -5.80
C ARG A 217 -21.10 -2.26 -7.11
N TRP A 218 -20.70 -3.03 -8.11
CA TRP A 218 -21.32 -2.99 -9.43
C TRP A 218 -21.17 -4.33 -10.16
N GLY A 219 -21.79 -4.43 -11.33
CA GLY A 219 -21.92 -5.66 -12.08
C GLY A 219 -23.33 -6.20 -11.98
N HIS A 220 -23.67 -7.20 -12.80
CA HIS A 220 -25.01 -7.79 -12.81
C HIS A 220 -25.35 -8.47 -11.48
N ASP A 221 -24.36 -9.11 -10.85
CA ASP A 221 -24.48 -9.86 -9.59
C ASP A 221 -23.68 -9.20 -8.44
N ASP A 222 -23.42 -7.89 -8.52
CA ASP A 222 -22.59 -7.14 -7.55
C ASP A 222 -21.19 -7.75 -7.34
N GLU A 223 -20.61 -8.36 -8.37
CA GLU A 223 -19.37 -9.14 -8.33
C GLU A 223 -18.10 -8.30 -8.38
N PHE A 224 -18.22 -6.97 -8.61
CA PHE A 224 -17.11 -6.05 -8.68
C PHE A 224 -17.21 -4.94 -7.65
N ILE A 225 -16.06 -4.38 -7.30
CA ILE A 225 -15.94 -3.14 -6.54
C ILE A 225 -15.20 -2.10 -7.38
N GLY A 226 -15.73 -0.89 -7.46
CA GLY A 226 -15.03 0.29 -7.93
C GLY A 226 -14.61 1.14 -6.74
N CYS A 227 -13.32 1.49 -6.66
CA CYS A 227 -12.78 2.24 -5.53
C CYS A 227 -11.46 2.94 -5.90
N PRO A 228 -11.15 4.12 -5.36
CA PRO A 228 -9.81 4.69 -5.49
C PRO A 228 -8.80 3.91 -4.62
N ARG A 229 -7.53 3.87 -5.02
CA ARG A 229 -6.41 3.33 -4.21
C ARG A 229 -6.57 1.85 -3.81
N LEU A 230 -7.17 1.02 -4.67
CA LEU A 230 -7.16 -0.43 -4.45
C LEU A 230 -5.73 -0.97 -4.47
N ASP A 231 -4.91 -0.45 -5.34
CA ASP A 231 -3.46 -0.61 -5.35
C ASP A 231 -2.82 0.39 -4.38
N ASP A 232 -2.25 -0.07 -3.27
CA ASP A 232 -2.21 -1.47 -2.76
C ASP A 232 -2.99 -1.62 -1.44
N LEU A 233 -3.91 -0.68 -1.15
CA LEU A 233 -4.68 -0.72 0.10
C LEU A 233 -5.56 -1.98 0.20
N GLN A 234 -5.87 -2.63 -0.92
CA GLN A 234 -6.57 -3.91 -0.93
C GLN A 234 -5.72 -5.03 -0.33
N CYS A 235 -4.45 -5.18 -0.75
CA CYS A 235 -3.54 -6.16 -0.18
C CYS A 235 -3.11 -5.77 1.23
N ALA A 236 -2.83 -4.48 1.49
CA ALA A 236 -2.47 -3.99 2.82
C ALA A 236 -3.56 -4.31 3.86
N PHE A 237 -4.82 -4.06 3.53
CA PHE A 237 -5.95 -4.34 4.43
C PHE A 237 -6.20 -5.85 4.59
N THR A 238 -6.22 -6.62 3.50
CA THR A 238 -6.54 -8.05 3.57
C THR A 238 -5.44 -8.87 4.26
N SER A 239 -4.16 -8.52 4.05
CA SER A 239 -3.05 -9.12 4.79
C SER A 239 -3.06 -8.72 6.28
N MET A 240 -3.43 -7.48 6.64
CA MET A 240 -3.66 -7.08 8.03
C MET A 240 -4.78 -7.92 8.68
N LYS A 241 -5.91 -8.13 8.00
CA LYS A 241 -7.01 -8.97 8.51
C LYS A 241 -6.56 -10.40 8.76
N GLY A 242 -5.82 -11.01 7.83
CA GLY A 242 -5.24 -12.33 8.02
C GLY A 242 -4.24 -12.38 9.18
N PHE A 243 -3.37 -11.38 9.29
CA PHE A 243 -2.43 -11.22 10.39
C PHE A 243 -3.12 -11.14 11.76
N LEU A 244 -4.16 -10.32 11.89
CA LEU A 244 -4.90 -10.18 13.16
C LEU A 244 -5.63 -11.47 13.55
N THR A 245 -6.17 -12.20 12.57
CA THR A 245 -6.95 -13.44 12.79
C THR A 245 -6.09 -14.65 13.15
N ALA A 246 -4.88 -14.75 12.60
CA ALA A 246 -4.03 -15.93 12.77
C ALA A 246 -3.47 -16.06 14.19
N GLU A 247 -3.38 -17.29 14.67
CA GLU A 247 -2.72 -17.66 15.93
C GLU A 247 -1.54 -18.58 15.64
N ASN A 248 -0.38 -18.27 16.23
CA ASN A 248 0.82 -19.09 16.14
C ASN A 248 1.72 -18.81 17.35
N ASN A 249 2.18 -19.86 18.00
CA ASN A 249 3.03 -19.74 19.20
C ASN A 249 4.51 -20.10 18.96
N ARG A 250 4.89 -20.50 17.75
CA ARG A 250 6.24 -20.97 17.40
C ARG A 250 7.04 -20.04 16.52
N ASN A 251 6.41 -18.98 16.01
CA ASN A 251 7.04 -18.05 15.08
C ASN A 251 6.92 -16.62 15.59
N ILE A 252 7.66 -15.75 14.96
CA ILE A 252 7.44 -14.30 15.04
C ILE A 252 6.73 -13.90 13.76
N ASN A 253 5.41 -13.64 13.87
CA ASN A 253 4.61 -13.20 12.75
C ASN A 253 4.75 -11.68 12.58
N VAL A 254 4.99 -11.24 11.34
CA VAL A 254 5.34 -9.85 11.01
C VAL A 254 4.46 -9.35 9.87
N TYR A 255 3.72 -8.30 10.12
CA TYR A 255 3.03 -7.53 9.08
C TYR A 255 3.86 -6.28 8.79
N ALA A 256 4.22 -6.02 7.53
CA ALA A 256 4.91 -4.82 7.09
C ALA A 256 4.09 -4.09 6.03
N CYS A 257 3.99 -2.76 6.14
CA CYS A 257 3.39 -1.91 5.13
C CYS A 257 4.32 -0.72 4.92
N PHE A 258 4.94 -0.66 3.73
CA PHE A 258 5.96 0.33 3.38
C PHE A 258 5.37 1.51 2.62
N ASP A 259 6.08 2.63 2.62
CA ASP A 259 5.76 3.82 1.83
C ASP A 259 6.69 3.93 0.61
N ASN A 260 6.30 4.76 -0.35
CA ASN A 260 7.08 5.12 -1.54
C ASN A 260 7.37 3.95 -2.50
N GLU A 261 6.55 2.91 -2.51
CA GLU A 261 6.64 1.85 -3.52
C GLU A 261 6.52 2.44 -4.92
N GLU A 262 5.52 3.29 -5.14
CA GLU A 262 5.14 3.93 -6.39
C GLU A 262 6.23 4.84 -7.00
N VAL A 263 7.26 5.14 -6.22
CA VAL A 263 8.42 5.96 -6.63
C VAL A 263 9.75 5.24 -6.40
N GLY A 264 9.73 3.91 -6.26
CA GLY A 264 10.91 3.05 -6.27
C GLY A 264 11.50 2.71 -4.90
N SER A 265 10.75 2.86 -3.80
CA SER A 265 11.11 2.41 -2.43
C SER A 265 12.40 2.97 -1.83
N GLY A 266 13.10 3.90 -2.49
CA GLY A 266 14.44 4.39 -2.14
C GLY A 266 14.48 5.45 -1.02
N THR A 267 13.61 5.36 -0.02
CA THR A 267 13.53 6.29 1.11
C THR A 267 13.77 5.58 2.44
N LYS A 268 13.94 6.34 3.54
CA LYS A 268 14.12 5.77 4.89
C LYS A 268 12.94 4.92 5.38
N GLN A 269 11.75 5.11 4.82
CA GLN A 269 10.50 4.40 5.14
C GLN A 269 10.07 3.42 4.04
N GLY A 270 10.77 3.35 2.90
CA GLY A 270 10.48 2.43 1.82
C GLY A 270 11.08 1.04 2.04
N ALA A 271 10.69 0.09 1.20
CA ALA A 271 11.17 -1.30 1.26
C ALA A 271 12.70 -1.44 1.06
N ALA A 272 13.35 -0.48 0.39
CA ALA A 272 14.80 -0.43 0.22
C ALA A 272 15.56 0.05 1.47
N SER A 273 14.86 0.49 2.52
CA SER A 273 15.48 0.92 3.78
C SER A 273 15.84 -0.27 4.67
N THR A 274 16.59 0.01 5.72
CA THR A 274 16.90 -0.98 6.77
C THR A 274 15.72 -1.24 7.71
N PHE A 275 14.54 -0.65 7.50
CA PHE A 275 13.43 -0.68 8.46
C PHE A 275 13.04 -2.11 8.86
N LEU A 276 12.83 -3.00 7.88
CA LEU A 276 12.51 -4.40 8.16
C LEU A 276 13.66 -5.08 8.93
N TYR A 277 14.90 -4.94 8.45
CA TYR A 277 16.06 -5.51 9.10
C TYR A 277 16.21 -5.02 10.54
N ASP A 278 16.13 -3.71 10.76
CA ASP A 278 16.26 -3.09 12.08
C ASP A 278 15.23 -3.65 13.07
N VAL A 279 13.97 -3.79 12.62
CA VAL A 279 12.89 -4.34 13.45
C VAL A 279 13.17 -5.79 13.81
N LEU A 280 13.43 -6.65 12.81
CA LEU A 280 13.69 -8.08 13.05
C LEU A 280 14.93 -8.30 13.94
N TRP A 281 15.99 -7.56 13.69
CA TRP A 281 17.21 -7.63 14.50
C TRP A 281 16.98 -7.18 15.94
N ARG A 282 16.29 -6.05 16.14
CA ARG A 282 15.99 -5.53 17.48
C ARG A 282 15.06 -6.46 18.27
N MET A 283 14.06 -7.08 17.59
CA MET A 283 13.21 -8.13 18.19
C MET A 283 14.05 -9.31 18.68
N ASN A 284 14.89 -9.86 17.80
CA ASN A 284 15.80 -10.95 18.15
C ASN A 284 16.66 -10.61 19.37
N LYS A 285 17.28 -9.43 19.35
CA LYS A 285 18.17 -8.96 20.43
C LYS A 285 17.44 -8.76 21.77
N ALA A 286 16.23 -8.19 21.73
CA ALA A 286 15.45 -7.94 22.93
C ALA A 286 14.89 -9.24 23.55
N LEU A 287 14.69 -10.29 22.73
CA LEU A 287 14.36 -11.65 23.18
C LEU A 287 15.57 -12.42 23.76
N GLY A 288 16.75 -11.79 23.84
CA GLY A 288 17.97 -12.42 24.36
C GLY A 288 18.62 -13.40 23.39
N LYS A 289 18.24 -13.41 22.13
CA LYS A 289 18.78 -14.27 21.08
C LYS A 289 20.07 -13.67 20.50
N ASP A 290 20.99 -14.54 20.10
CA ASP A 290 22.27 -14.11 19.53
C ASP A 290 22.25 -13.92 18.02
N GLU A 291 23.39 -13.60 17.42
CA GLU A 291 23.48 -13.36 15.98
C GLU A 291 23.33 -14.65 15.16
N GLU A 292 23.82 -15.77 15.64
CA GLU A 292 23.69 -17.06 14.97
C GLU A 292 22.22 -17.52 14.94
N GLU A 293 21.50 -17.37 16.05
CA GLU A 293 20.06 -17.63 16.11
C GLU A 293 19.29 -16.75 15.13
N PHE A 294 19.64 -15.45 15.01
CA PHE A 294 19.06 -14.55 14.03
C PHE A 294 19.29 -15.02 12.59
N ARG A 295 20.53 -15.39 12.23
CA ARG A 295 20.85 -15.87 10.87
C ARG A 295 20.10 -17.14 10.54
N ARG A 296 19.99 -18.08 11.48
CA ARG A 296 19.19 -19.31 11.32
C ARG A 296 17.70 -19.00 11.17
N ALA A 297 17.18 -18.11 11.99
CA ALA A 297 15.79 -17.68 11.90
C ALA A 297 15.47 -17.06 10.52
N VAL A 298 16.31 -16.14 10.02
CA VAL A 298 16.14 -15.53 8.69
C VAL A 298 16.21 -16.59 7.59
N ALA A 299 17.14 -17.54 7.66
CA ALA A 299 17.28 -18.61 6.66
C ALA A 299 16.04 -19.53 6.60
N SER A 300 15.32 -19.68 7.71
CA SER A 300 14.05 -20.45 7.82
C SER A 300 12.81 -19.59 7.61
N SER A 301 12.95 -18.30 7.36
CA SER A 301 11.85 -17.35 7.23
C SER A 301 11.22 -17.38 5.84
N PHE A 302 9.99 -16.89 5.78
CA PHE A 302 9.24 -16.77 4.55
C PHE A 302 8.47 -15.44 4.47
N MET A 303 8.46 -14.81 3.29
CA MET A 303 7.75 -13.57 3.04
C MET A 303 6.72 -13.71 1.92
N LEU A 304 5.52 -13.21 2.14
CA LEU A 304 4.54 -12.92 1.10
C LEU A 304 4.67 -11.44 0.73
N SER A 305 5.14 -11.13 -0.48
CA SER A 305 5.08 -9.79 -1.06
C SER A 305 3.70 -9.64 -1.68
N CYS A 306 2.84 -8.87 -1.02
CA CYS A 306 1.43 -8.72 -1.35
C CYS A 306 1.23 -7.37 -2.05
N ASP A 307 0.96 -7.40 -3.34
CA ASP A 307 0.78 -6.23 -4.20
C ASP A 307 -0.13 -6.61 -5.36
N ASN A 308 -1.09 -5.77 -5.72
CA ASN A 308 -2.14 -6.11 -6.68
C ASN A 308 -1.58 -6.55 -8.05
N ALA A 309 -2.38 -7.27 -8.83
CA ALA A 309 -1.99 -7.85 -10.11
C ALA A 309 -2.92 -7.40 -11.25
N HIS A 310 -2.39 -7.37 -12.48
CA HIS A 310 -3.16 -6.98 -13.66
C HIS A 310 -4.09 -8.11 -14.11
N ALA A 311 -5.41 -7.93 -13.98
CA ALA A 311 -6.39 -8.82 -14.59
C ALA A 311 -6.45 -8.63 -16.11
N VAL A 312 -6.89 -9.66 -16.83
CA VAL A 312 -7.17 -9.57 -18.27
C VAL A 312 -8.21 -8.49 -18.53
N HIS A 313 -7.82 -7.48 -19.31
CA HIS A 313 -8.75 -6.43 -19.71
C HIS A 313 -9.61 -6.90 -20.88
N PRO A 314 -10.96 -6.91 -20.77
CA PRO A 314 -11.82 -7.52 -21.78
C PRO A 314 -11.67 -6.90 -23.18
N ASN A 315 -11.39 -5.58 -23.26
CA ASN A 315 -11.19 -4.89 -24.56
C ASN A 315 -9.74 -4.99 -25.07
N TYR A 316 -8.79 -5.45 -24.27
CA TYR A 316 -7.36 -5.50 -24.61
C TYR A 316 -6.74 -6.83 -24.24
N ARG A 317 -7.46 -7.94 -24.47
CA ARG A 317 -7.02 -9.29 -24.12
C ARG A 317 -5.62 -9.62 -24.66
N GLN A 318 -5.28 -9.08 -25.83
CA GLN A 318 -3.96 -9.26 -26.49
C GLN A 318 -2.79 -8.65 -25.69
N LYS A 319 -3.06 -7.87 -24.62
CA LYS A 319 -2.03 -7.34 -23.72
C LYS A 319 -1.63 -8.31 -22.61
N SER A 320 -2.36 -9.39 -22.43
CA SER A 320 -2.04 -10.46 -21.48
C SER A 320 -1.31 -11.61 -22.18
N ASP A 321 -0.50 -12.36 -21.42
CA ASP A 321 0.04 -13.64 -21.87
C ASP A 321 -1.10 -14.64 -22.16
N GLU A 322 -0.90 -15.55 -23.12
CA GLU A 322 -1.98 -16.45 -23.55
C GLU A 322 -2.34 -17.52 -22.52
N THR A 323 -1.39 -17.96 -21.69
CA THR A 323 -1.54 -19.06 -20.76
C THR A 323 -1.32 -18.69 -19.31
N ASN A 324 -0.68 -17.55 -19.04
CA ASN A 324 -0.43 -16.99 -17.69
C ASN A 324 -1.20 -15.69 -17.50
N CYS A 325 -2.50 -15.76 -17.69
CA CYS A 325 -3.43 -14.65 -17.56
C CYS A 325 -4.41 -14.90 -16.42
N VAL A 326 -4.84 -13.83 -15.75
CA VAL A 326 -5.62 -13.91 -14.51
C VAL A 326 -6.90 -13.09 -14.61
N TYR A 327 -7.91 -13.51 -13.85
CA TYR A 327 -9.24 -12.93 -13.86
C TYR A 327 -9.69 -12.57 -12.45
N MET A 328 -10.50 -11.54 -12.31
CA MET A 328 -11.12 -11.15 -11.04
C MET A 328 -12.09 -12.22 -10.55
N ASN A 329 -12.18 -12.41 -9.23
CA ASN A 329 -13.02 -13.42 -8.55
C ASN A 329 -12.61 -14.89 -8.74
N GLU A 330 -11.42 -15.13 -9.28
CA GLU A 330 -10.90 -16.49 -9.59
C GLU A 330 -9.76 -16.91 -8.65
N GLY A 331 -9.42 -16.09 -7.65
CA GLY A 331 -8.41 -16.44 -6.64
C GLY A 331 -7.16 -15.58 -6.65
N ILE A 332 -6.23 -15.94 -5.74
CA ILE A 332 -4.99 -15.20 -5.54
C ILE A 332 -4.04 -15.42 -6.71
N VAL A 333 -3.40 -14.36 -7.14
CA VAL A 333 -2.43 -14.36 -8.22
C VAL A 333 -1.03 -14.60 -7.65
N ILE A 334 -0.32 -15.60 -8.18
CA ILE A 334 1.12 -15.78 -7.99
C ILE A 334 1.82 -15.16 -9.20
N LYS A 335 2.69 -14.17 -8.96
CA LYS A 335 3.39 -13.42 -10.00
C LYS A 335 4.78 -13.99 -10.24
N SER A 336 5.17 -14.22 -11.50
CA SER A 336 6.50 -14.72 -11.89
C SER A 336 7.13 -13.85 -12.98
N HIS A 337 8.45 -13.64 -12.90
CA HIS A 337 9.21 -12.89 -13.89
C HIS A 337 10.63 -13.43 -14.02
N ALA A 338 11.04 -13.83 -15.23
CA ALA A 338 12.38 -14.38 -15.47
C ALA A 338 13.53 -13.42 -15.11
N GLY A 339 13.31 -12.11 -15.22
CA GLY A 339 14.26 -11.06 -14.81
C GLY A 339 14.20 -10.70 -13.34
N GLN A 340 13.51 -11.50 -12.50
CA GLN A 340 13.40 -11.32 -11.03
C GLN A 340 12.85 -9.94 -10.59
N LYS A 341 11.96 -9.34 -11.39
CA LYS A 341 11.18 -8.19 -10.97
C LYS A 341 10.09 -8.59 -9.96
N TYR A 342 9.67 -9.86 -10.01
CA TYR A 342 8.92 -10.58 -8.99
C TYR A 342 9.84 -11.65 -8.42
N THR A 343 9.80 -11.85 -7.12
CA THR A 343 10.73 -12.70 -6.37
C THR A 343 10.43 -14.18 -6.45
N SER A 344 9.26 -14.56 -6.99
CA SER A 344 8.78 -15.94 -7.01
C SER A 344 9.73 -16.88 -7.75
N ASP A 345 10.01 -18.00 -7.12
CA ASP A 345 10.75 -19.14 -7.67
C ASP A 345 9.99 -20.46 -7.43
N ALA A 346 10.54 -21.57 -7.87
CA ALA A 346 9.87 -22.88 -7.73
C ALA A 346 9.62 -23.27 -6.28
N VAL A 347 10.51 -22.94 -5.36
CA VAL A 347 10.40 -23.25 -3.93
C VAL A 347 9.29 -22.43 -3.29
N SER A 348 9.37 -21.12 -3.43
CA SER A 348 8.42 -20.19 -2.83
C SER A 348 7.00 -20.36 -3.37
N VAL A 349 6.87 -20.63 -4.68
CA VAL A 349 5.58 -20.97 -5.32
C VAL A 349 5.01 -22.27 -4.75
N ALA A 350 5.84 -23.33 -4.59
CA ALA A 350 5.37 -24.60 -4.05
C ALA A 350 4.88 -24.47 -2.61
N ILE A 351 5.61 -23.76 -1.76
CA ILE A 351 5.22 -23.49 -0.38
C ILE A 351 3.87 -22.75 -0.33
N PHE A 352 3.72 -21.66 -1.09
CA PHE A 352 2.48 -20.88 -1.07
C PHE A 352 1.28 -21.67 -1.63
N LYS A 353 1.48 -22.51 -2.65
CA LYS A 353 0.43 -23.41 -3.13
C LYS A 353 -0.05 -24.36 -2.04
N MET A 354 0.84 -24.97 -1.27
CA MET A 354 0.45 -25.86 -0.16
C MET A 354 -0.34 -25.10 0.93
N ILE A 355 0.01 -23.83 1.20
CA ILE A 355 -0.76 -22.97 2.10
C ILE A 355 -2.16 -22.71 1.54
N CYS A 356 -2.28 -22.36 0.26
CA CYS A 356 -3.58 -22.14 -0.38
C CYS A 356 -4.43 -23.41 -0.43
N GLU A 357 -3.84 -24.59 -0.65
CA GLU A 357 -4.53 -25.87 -0.58
C GLU A 357 -5.14 -26.13 0.81
N LYS A 358 -4.38 -25.87 1.89
CA LYS A 358 -4.88 -25.97 3.27
C LYS A 358 -5.99 -24.96 3.57
N ALA A 359 -5.87 -23.75 3.03
CA ALA A 359 -6.85 -22.67 3.19
C ALA A 359 -8.09 -22.84 2.30
N GLU A 360 -8.12 -23.83 1.40
CA GLU A 360 -9.15 -24.02 0.37
C GLU A 360 -9.34 -22.77 -0.51
N VAL A 361 -8.21 -22.17 -0.95
CA VAL A 361 -8.17 -20.94 -1.74
C VAL A 361 -7.65 -21.22 -3.14
N PRO A 362 -8.36 -20.80 -4.21
CA PRO A 362 -7.89 -20.96 -5.58
C PRO A 362 -6.72 -20.01 -5.86
N VAL A 363 -5.81 -20.45 -6.74
CA VAL A 363 -4.65 -19.68 -7.18
C VAL A 363 -4.61 -19.58 -8.70
N GLN A 364 -4.12 -18.43 -9.18
CA GLN A 364 -3.87 -18.16 -10.59
C GLN A 364 -2.39 -17.81 -10.80
N PHE A 365 -1.90 -17.95 -12.02
CA PHE A 365 -0.51 -17.63 -12.36
C PHE A 365 -0.46 -16.47 -13.33
N PHE A 366 0.40 -15.50 -13.02
CA PHE A 366 0.63 -14.33 -13.84
C PHE A 366 2.08 -14.26 -14.30
N SER A 367 2.26 -14.04 -15.61
CA SER A 367 3.50 -13.57 -16.20
C SER A 367 3.19 -12.49 -17.23
N ASN A 368 4.06 -11.51 -17.37
CA ASN A 368 3.92 -10.53 -18.45
C ASN A 368 4.10 -11.21 -19.81
N ARG A 369 3.49 -10.63 -20.86
CA ARG A 369 3.89 -10.97 -22.22
C ARG A 369 5.39 -10.75 -22.38
N SER A 370 6.05 -11.63 -23.16
CA SER A 370 7.51 -11.59 -23.34
C SER A 370 8.03 -10.30 -24.00
N ASP A 371 7.15 -9.56 -24.67
CA ASP A 371 7.43 -8.28 -25.33
C ASP A 371 7.04 -7.05 -24.50
N GLU A 372 6.49 -7.24 -23.29
CA GLU A 372 6.13 -6.16 -22.36
C GLU A 372 7.10 -6.13 -21.18
N ALA A 373 7.57 -4.95 -20.81
CA ALA A 373 8.58 -4.80 -19.76
C ALA A 373 8.05 -5.14 -18.35
N GLY A 374 6.74 -4.99 -18.13
CA GLY A 374 6.09 -5.16 -16.84
C GLY A 374 6.56 -4.19 -15.77
N GLY A 375 5.87 -4.19 -14.64
CA GLY A 375 6.24 -3.50 -13.40
C GLY A 375 7.24 -4.31 -12.56
N SER A 376 7.51 -3.81 -11.37
CA SER A 376 8.24 -4.47 -10.29
C SER A 376 7.41 -4.33 -9.02
N THR A 377 7.73 -5.08 -7.97
CA THR A 377 7.07 -5.01 -6.68
C THR A 377 8.08 -4.71 -5.58
N LEU A 378 7.58 -4.44 -4.38
CA LEU A 378 8.43 -4.22 -3.20
C LEU A 378 9.21 -5.47 -2.76
N GLY A 379 8.79 -6.69 -3.19
CA GLY A 379 9.34 -7.96 -2.72
C GLY A 379 10.83 -8.14 -3.01
N ASN A 380 11.25 -7.95 -4.27
CA ASN A 380 12.65 -8.06 -4.65
C ASN A 380 13.53 -6.98 -3.96
N ILE A 381 12.95 -5.82 -3.66
CA ILE A 381 13.62 -4.72 -2.96
C ILE A 381 13.79 -5.05 -1.47
N ALA A 382 12.71 -5.45 -0.79
CA ALA A 382 12.75 -5.84 0.62
C ALA A 382 13.68 -7.05 0.86
N MET A 383 13.64 -8.04 -0.04
CA MET A 383 14.52 -9.23 0.01
C MET A 383 16.00 -8.85 -0.10
N SER A 384 16.36 -7.77 -0.77
CA SER A 384 17.75 -7.27 -0.82
C SER A 384 18.24 -6.77 0.53
N GLN A 385 17.36 -6.40 1.44
CA GLN A 385 17.67 -5.95 2.80
C GLN A 385 17.67 -7.11 3.80
N VAL A 386 16.72 -8.06 3.66
CA VAL A 386 16.63 -9.27 4.49
C VAL A 386 16.38 -10.46 3.57
N SER A 387 17.45 -11.21 3.28
CA SER A 387 17.42 -12.31 2.30
C SER A 387 16.71 -13.53 2.89
N MET A 388 15.43 -13.69 2.55
CA MET A 388 14.59 -14.83 2.92
C MET A 388 13.80 -15.33 1.72
N ASN A 389 13.27 -16.57 1.77
CA ASN A 389 12.40 -17.08 0.72
C ASN A 389 11.17 -16.18 0.59
N THR A 390 10.86 -15.76 -0.63
CA THR A 390 9.79 -14.79 -0.89
C THR A 390 8.98 -15.18 -2.12
N VAL A 391 7.67 -15.06 -2.04
CA VAL A 391 6.74 -15.19 -3.17
C VAL A 391 6.01 -13.88 -3.38
N ASP A 392 5.91 -13.43 -4.63
CA ASP A 392 5.06 -12.30 -5.01
C ASP A 392 3.65 -12.78 -5.33
N ILE A 393 2.70 -12.27 -4.57
CA ILE A 393 1.28 -12.56 -4.73
C ILE A 393 0.48 -11.26 -4.83
N GLY A 394 -0.75 -11.35 -5.33
CA GLY A 394 -1.62 -10.19 -5.37
C GLY A 394 -3.06 -10.52 -5.67
N LEU A 395 -3.90 -9.50 -5.66
CA LEU A 395 -5.30 -9.58 -6.03
C LEU A 395 -5.51 -9.00 -7.43
N PRO A 396 -6.25 -9.69 -8.32
CA PRO A 396 -6.42 -9.24 -9.69
C PRO A 396 -7.34 -8.02 -9.75
N GLN A 397 -6.89 -6.98 -10.48
CA GLN A 397 -7.67 -5.75 -10.69
C GLN A 397 -7.56 -5.22 -12.11
N LEU A 398 -8.47 -4.36 -12.48
CA LEU A 398 -8.45 -3.54 -13.70
C LEU A 398 -8.20 -2.08 -13.36
N ALA A 399 -7.70 -1.34 -14.34
CA ALA A 399 -7.44 0.09 -14.24
C ALA A 399 -6.46 0.47 -13.11
N MET A 400 -5.49 -0.41 -12.81
CA MET A 400 -4.40 -0.10 -11.86
C MET A 400 -3.78 1.27 -12.19
N HIS A 401 -3.53 2.08 -11.14
CA HIS A 401 -3.06 3.48 -11.25
C HIS A 401 -4.06 4.48 -11.85
N SER A 402 -5.31 4.08 -12.03
CA SER A 402 -6.40 5.02 -12.28
C SER A 402 -6.74 5.79 -10.99
N ALA A 403 -7.32 6.97 -11.12
CA ALA A 403 -7.92 7.64 -9.97
C ALA A 403 -9.10 6.86 -9.36
N TYR A 404 -9.61 5.84 -10.09
CA TYR A 404 -10.70 4.96 -9.66
C TYR A 404 -10.54 3.59 -10.32
N GLU A 405 -10.26 2.57 -9.54
CA GLU A 405 -9.86 1.23 -9.96
C GLU A 405 -11.00 0.22 -9.78
N THR A 406 -10.83 -0.98 -10.29
CA THR A 406 -11.85 -2.04 -10.22
C THR A 406 -11.22 -3.37 -9.83
N ALA A 407 -11.82 -4.08 -8.86
CA ALA A 407 -11.42 -5.42 -8.43
C ALA A 407 -12.61 -6.35 -8.21
N GLY A 408 -12.33 -7.64 -8.07
CA GLY A 408 -13.31 -8.66 -7.72
C GLY A 408 -13.60 -8.69 -6.21
N VAL A 409 -14.84 -8.96 -5.83
CA VAL A 409 -15.25 -8.97 -4.40
C VAL A 409 -14.84 -10.24 -3.67
N LYS A 410 -14.72 -11.38 -4.38
CA LYS A 410 -14.39 -12.69 -3.76
C LYS A 410 -12.92 -12.81 -3.39
N ASP A 411 -12.04 -12.20 -4.17
CA ASP A 411 -10.59 -12.36 -4.03
C ASP A 411 -10.07 -11.85 -2.68
N MET A 412 -10.75 -10.84 -2.08
CA MET A 412 -10.44 -10.33 -0.75
C MET A 412 -10.61 -11.40 0.35
N GLU A 413 -11.69 -12.19 0.29
CA GLU A 413 -11.91 -13.27 1.24
C GLU A 413 -10.84 -14.37 1.06
N TYR A 414 -10.46 -14.65 -0.17
CA TYR A 414 -9.38 -15.60 -0.47
C TYR A 414 -8.05 -15.15 0.13
N MET A 415 -7.69 -13.87 -0.03
CA MET A 415 -6.45 -13.34 0.55
C MET A 415 -6.46 -13.44 2.08
N VAL A 416 -7.55 -13.04 2.74
CA VAL A 416 -7.65 -13.15 4.21
C VAL A 416 -7.46 -14.61 4.66
N LYS A 417 -8.09 -15.58 4.00
CA LYS A 417 -7.95 -17.01 4.34
C LYS A 417 -6.52 -17.51 4.15
N ALA A 418 -5.91 -17.23 3.00
CA ALA A 418 -4.56 -17.70 2.71
C ALA A 418 -3.52 -17.08 3.64
N VAL A 419 -3.62 -15.79 3.93
CA VAL A 419 -2.72 -15.09 4.86
C VAL A 419 -2.92 -15.59 6.30
N THR A 420 -4.16 -15.88 6.71
CA THR A 420 -4.42 -16.49 8.02
C THR A 420 -3.72 -17.85 8.13
N GLU A 421 -3.86 -18.74 7.13
CA GLU A 421 -3.20 -20.05 7.11
C GLU A 421 -1.67 -19.91 7.06
N PHE A 422 -1.14 -18.94 6.26
CA PHE A 422 0.28 -18.66 6.21
C PHE A 422 0.85 -18.35 7.60
N TYR A 423 0.26 -17.45 8.34
CA TYR A 423 0.72 -17.09 9.67
C TYR A 423 0.50 -18.20 10.72
N ALA A 424 -0.51 -19.06 10.53
CA ALA A 424 -0.75 -20.21 11.40
C ALA A 424 0.20 -21.38 11.12
N SER A 425 0.79 -21.45 9.93
CA SER A 425 1.72 -22.50 9.51
C SER A 425 3.07 -22.44 10.23
N ASN A 426 3.84 -23.54 10.18
CA ASN A 426 5.19 -23.63 10.73
C ASN A 426 6.19 -24.02 9.65
N ILE A 427 6.47 -23.07 8.76
CA ILE A 427 7.43 -23.30 7.66
C ILE A 427 8.84 -23.45 8.24
N ARG A 428 9.52 -24.55 7.90
CA ARG A 428 10.89 -24.87 8.35
C ARG A 428 11.71 -25.45 7.19
N GLY A 429 12.89 -24.90 7.01
CA GLY A 429 13.89 -25.47 6.11
C GLY A 429 14.58 -26.69 6.74
N ASP A 430 14.58 -27.84 6.04
CA ASP A 430 15.34 -29.01 6.41
C ASP A 430 16.75 -29.02 5.79
N SER A 431 16.87 -28.44 4.58
CA SER A 431 18.11 -28.22 3.83
C SER A 431 17.83 -27.23 2.70
N ASP A 432 18.84 -26.87 1.94
CA ASP A 432 18.67 -25.97 0.80
C ASP A 432 17.60 -26.50 -0.19
N GLY A 433 16.53 -25.73 -0.37
CA GLY A 433 15.39 -26.08 -1.22
C GLY A 433 14.40 -27.11 -0.66
N ASN A 434 14.56 -27.60 0.57
CA ASN A 434 13.63 -28.56 1.18
C ASN A 434 13.00 -27.99 2.45
N PHE A 435 11.65 -28.05 2.50
CA PHE A 435 10.86 -27.43 3.57
C PHE A 435 9.79 -28.38 4.10
N ARG A 436 9.46 -28.21 5.39
CA ARG A 436 8.24 -28.74 6.04
C ARG A 436 7.28 -27.56 6.26
N ILE A 437 5.97 -27.82 6.10
CA ILE A 437 4.92 -26.80 6.21
C ILE A 437 3.81 -27.31 7.15
#